data_37748b3d460b9c831d79a0b879a8da35
#
_entry.id   37748b3d460b9c831d79a0b879a8da35
#
_cell.length_a   1.000
_cell.length_b   1.000
_cell.length_c   1.000
_cell.angle_alpha   90.00
_cell.angle_beta   90.00
_cell.angle_gamma   90.00
#
_symmetry.space_group_name_H-M   'P 1'
#
loop_
_entity.id
_entity.type
_entity.pdbx_description
1 polymer ?
#
loop_
_entity_poly.entity_id
_entity_poly.type
_entity_poly.pdbx_seq_one_letter_code
_entity_poly.pdbx_strand_id
1 'polypeptide(L)'
;MARKSRKQQPNGTPATVALTAAGVVFTTHAYEHDPSSPSYGEEAAEALGAALGVPLEDARGRIFKTLLADVDGTLTVAVVPVAGSLDLKALAAAAGGKRAAMADPAAAERATGYVRGGISPLGQRRRLPTVLDDSASAHTTVCVSAGRRGLEVELAPADLAELTGAVLAPIARA
;
A
#
# COMPACT_ATOMS: atom_id res chain seq x y z
N MET A 1 32.70 5.82 -23.76
CA MET A 1 31.64 5.09 -23.11
C MET A 1 30.86 6.03 -22.24
N ALA A 2 29.72 6.42 -22.67
CA ALA A 2 28.83 7.16 -21.83
C ALA A 2 28.46 6.27 -20.63
N ARG A 3 29.03 6.53 -19.50
CA ARG A 3 28.48 6.08 -18.26
C ARG A 3 27.06 6.66 -18.23
N LYS A 4 26.08 5.84 -18.53
CA LYS A 4 24.74 6.15 -18.05
C LYS A 4 24.91 6.47 -16.59
N SER A 5 24.82 7.74 -16.25
CA SER A 5 24.64 8.13 -14.87
C SER A 5 23.49 7.24 -14.42
N ARG A 6 23.76 6.40 -13.46
CA ARG A 6 22.71 5.78 -12.70
C ARG A 6 21.96 6.97 -12.12
N LYS A 7 20.93 7.38 -12.84
CA LYS A 7 19.89 8.17 -12.21
C LYS A 7 19.58 7.39 -10.96
N GLN A 8 19.96 7.94 -9.82
CA GLN A 8 19.48 7.40 -8.57
C GLN A 8 18.00 7.19 -8.78
N GLN A 9 17.64 5.94 -8.82
CA GLN A 9 16.26 5.60 -9.06
C GLN A 9 15.49 6.25 -7.93
N PRO A 10 14.52 7.14 -8.19
CA PRO A 10 13.75 7.80 -7.14
C PRO A 10 13.00 6.81 -6.27
N ASN A 11 13.15 5.55 -6.54
CA ASN A 11 12.46 4.39 -6.00
C ASN A 11 13.40 3.39 -5.30
N GLY A 12 14.55 3.80 -4.81
CA GLY A 12 15.45 2.95 -4.01
C GLY A 12 14.95 2.74 -2.57
N THR A 13 13.69 2.33 -2.41
CA THR A 13 13.07 2.07 -1.11
C THR A 13 13.13 0.58 -0.76
N PRO A 14 12.93 0.19 0.52
CA PRO A 14 12.82 -1.22 0.88
C PRO A 14 11.76 -1.97 0.07
N ALA A 15 10.64 -1.31 -0.25
CA ALA A 15 9.58 -1.90 -1.08
C ALA A 15 10.06 -2.23 -2.50
N THR A 16 10.71 -1.29 -3.17
CA THR A 16 11.19 -1.52 -4.54
C THR A 16 12.35 -2.50 -4.58
N VAL A 17 13.19 -2.51 -3.57
CA VAL A 17 14.26 -3.51 -3.42
C VAL A 17 13.65 -4.91 -3.26
N ALA A 18 12.61 -5.05 -2.44
CA ALA A 18 11.93 -6.33 -2.25
C ALA A 18 11.28 -6.83 -3.54
N LEU A 19 10.64 -5.95 -4.30
CA LEU A 19 10.03 -6.29 -5.60
C LEU A 19 11.07 -6.75 -6.62
N THR A 20 12.17 -6.05 -6.71
CA THR A 20 13.27 -6.39 -7.62
C THR A 20 13.89 -7.74 -7.24
N ALA A 21 14.13 -7.98 -5.97
CA ALA A 21 14.67 -9.23 -5.47
C ALA A 21 13.74 -10.43 -5.74
N ALA A 22 12.42 -10.21 -5.68
CA ALA A 22 11.43 -11.23 -5.97
C ALA A 22 11.24 -11.51 -7.46
N GLY A 23 11.79 -10.67 -8.33
CA GLY A 23 11.67 -10.82 -9.79
C GLY A 23 10.26 -10.55 -10.34
N VAL A 24 9.42 -9.85 -9.61
CA VAL A 24 8.07 -9.50 -10.07
C VAL A 24 8.08 -8.28 -10.98
N VAL A 25 7.15 -8.24 -11.92
CA VAL A 25 6.95 -7.10 -12.80
C VAL A 25 6.20 -6.01 -12.04
N PHE A 26 6.76 -4.81 -12.05
CA PHE A 26 6.11 -3.64 -11.44
C PHE A 26 6.50 -2.35 -12.17
N THR A 27 5.67 -1.36 -12.04
CA THR A 27 5.91 0.00 -12.54
C THR A 27 5.89 0.97 -11.38
N THR A 28 6.82 1.91 -11.35
CA THR A 28 6.83 2.98 -10.35
C THR A 28 6.18 4.23 -10.92
N HIS A 29 5.40 4.91 -10.09
CA HIS A 29 4.78 6.18 -10.41
C HIS A 29 5.20 7.20 -9.35
N ALA A 30 5.90 8.22 -9.77
CA ALA A 30 6.30 9.32 -8.90
C ALA A 30 5.40 10.54 -9.17
N TYR A 31 5.03 11.23 -8.12
CA TYR A 31 4.31 12.50 -8.19
C TYR A 31 4.80 13.44 -7.09
N GLU A 32 4.61 14.72 -7.31
CA GLU A 32 5.00 15.72 -6.32
C GLU A 32 4.00 15.71 -5.16
N HIS A 33 4.50 15.40 -3.97
CA HIS A 33 3.70 15.43 -2.76
C HIS A 33 3.48 16.87 -2.30
N ASP A 34 2.21 17.26 -2.12
CA ASP A 34 1.81 18.53 -1.54
C ASP A 34 1.67 18.38 -0.02
N PRO A 35 2.55 19.03 0.78
CA PRO A 35 2.47 18.95 2.24
C PRO A 35 1.16 19.47 2.83
N SER A 36 0.42 20.28 2.09
CA SER A 36 -0.88 20.81 2.52
C SER A 36 -2.04 19.87 2.25
N SER A 37 -1.81 18.78 1.50
CA SER A 37 -2.87 17.82 1.18
C SER A 37 -3.33 17.11 2.45
N PRO A 38 -4.66 17.10 2.74
CA PRO A 38 -5.18 16.46 3.95
C PRO A 38 -5.26 14.94 3.84
N SER A 39 -5.12 14.37 2.65
CA SER A 39 -5.25 12.95 2.39
C SER A 39 -4.20 12.46 1.40
N TYR A 40 -3.32 11.59 1.87
CA TYR A 40 -2.28 10.98 1.02
C TYR A 40 -2.87 10.09 -0.07
N GLY A 41 -3.93 9.36 0.25
CA GLY A 41 -4.60 8.46 -0.69
C GLY A 41 -5.32 9.21 -1.80
N GLU A 42 -6.05 10.25 -1.49
CA GLU A 42 -6.72 11.09 -2.50
C GLU A 42 -5.72 11.81 -3.40
N GLU A 43 -4.63 12.30 -2.84
CA GLU A 43 -3.55 12.92 -3.62
C GLU A 43 -2.96 11.93 -4.63
N ALA A 44 -2.67 10.70 -4.20
CA ALA A 44 -2.18 9.65 -5.07
C ALA A 44 -3.20 9.33 -6.16
N ALA A 45 -4.48 9.23 -5.82
CA ALA A 45 -5.53 8.94 -6.80
C ALA A 45 -5.66 10.02 -7.87
N GLU A 46 -5.59 11.27 -7.49
CA GLU A 46 -5.62 12.39 -8.43
C GLU A 46 -4.40 12.36 -9.36
N ALA A 47 -3.22 12.20 -8.80
CA ALA A 47 -1.97 12.20 -9.57
C ALA A 47 -1.87 10.99 -10.51
N LEU A 48 -2.20 9.80 -10.01
CA LEU A 48 -2.07 8.58 -10.79
C LEU A 48 -3.23 8.39 -11.77
N GLY A 49 -4.41 8.88 -11.47
CA GLY A 49 -5.53 8.86 -12.40
C GLY A 49 -5.18 9.51 -13.72
N ALA A 50 -4.51 10.65 -13.67
CA ALA A 50 -4.01 11.33 -14.87
C ALA A 50 -2.90 10.51 -15.56
N ALA A 51 -1.96 9.96 -14.81
CA ALA A 51 -0.84 9.17 -15.35
C ALA A 51 -1.31 7.85 -15.98
N LEU A 52 -2.31 7.20 -15.39
CA LEU A 52 -2.87 5.94 -15.88
C LEU A 52 -3.91 6.15 -16.98
N GLY A 53 -4.35 7.37 -17.21
CA GLY A 53 -5.38 7.69 -18.20
C GLY A 53 -6.76 7.16 -17.84
N VAL A 54 -7.08 7.07 -16.55
CA VAL A 54 -8.37 6.58 -16.04
C VAL A 54 -9.11 7.66 -15.28
N PRO A 55 -10.46 7.61 -15.21
CA PRO A 55 -11.22 8.51 -14.37
C PRO A 55 -10.82 8.43 -12.90
N LEU A 56 -11.00 9.52 -12.16
CA LEU A 56 -10.65 9.59 -10.75
C LEU A 56 -11.31 8.48 -9.91
N GLU A 57 -12.56 8.16 -10.18
CA GLU A 57 -13.27 7.07 -9.48
C GLU A 57 -12.58 5.73 -9.68
N ASP A 58 -12.14 5.44 -10.91
CA ASP A 58 -11.42 4.20 -11.21
C ASP A 58 -10.06 4.16 -10.51
N ALA A 59 -9.36 5.29 -10.52
CA ALA A 59 -8.09 5.42 -9.78
C ALA A 59 -8.28 5.18 -8.28
N ARG A 60 -9.31 5.75 -7.69
CA ARG A 60 -9.63 5.55 -6.26
C ARG A 60 -9.95 4.11 -5.91
N GLY A 61 -10.45 3.32 -6.85
CA GLY A 61 -10.70 1.89 -6.69
C GLY A 61 -9.46 1.02 -6.88
N ARG A 62 -8.47 1.49 -7.65
CA ARG A 62 -7.24 0.75 -7.98
C ARG A 62 -6.06 1.10 -7.10
N ILE A 63 -6.09 2.24 -6.44
CA ILE A 63 -5.04 2.68 -5.54
C ILE A 63 -5.45 2.31 -4.13
N PHE A 64 -4.57 1.55 -3.48
CA PHE A 64 -4.80 1.01 -2.15
C PHE A 64 -3.93 1.73 -1.14
N LYS A 65 -4.51 2.04 0.00
CA LYS A 65 -3.81 2.60 1.15
C LYS A 65 -3.46 1.50 2.14
N THR A 66 -2.32 1.65 2.79
CA THR A 66 -1.83 0.71 3.79
C THR A 66 -2.03 1.28 5.17
N LEU A 67 -2.82 0.59 5.97
CA LEU A 67 -3.18 0.98 7.33
C LEU A 67 -2.66 -0.06 8.32
N LEU A 68 -2.31 0.37 9.51
CA LEU A 68 -1.93 -0.49 10.60
C LEU A 68 -3.01 -0.47 11.67
N ALA A 69 -3.41 -1.66 12.09
CA ALA A 69 -4.39 -1.84 13.16
C ALA A 69 -3.83 -2.81 14.20
N ASP A 70 -4.32 -2.67 15.40
CA ASP A 70 -4.07 -3.62 16.47
C ASP A 70 -5.26 -4.59 16.53
N VAL A 71 -5.00 -5.87 16.29
CA VAL A 71 -5.99 -6.94 16.40
C VAL A 71 -5.64 -7.79 17.61
N ASP A 72 -6.38 -7.63 18.68
CA ASP A 72 -6.16 -8.36 19.94
C ASP A 72 -4.70 -8.33 20.43
N GLY A 73 -4.05 -7.18 20.34
CA GLY A 73 -2.65 -6.99 20.71
C GLY A 73 -1.62 -7.31 19.62
N THR A 74 -2.04 -7.75 18.44
CA THR A 74 -1.15 -8.04 17.32
C THR A 74 -1.26 -6.96 16.26
N LEU A 75 -0.14 -6.32 15.94
CA LEU A 75 -0.07 -5.32 14.89
C LEU A 75 -0.31 -5.98 13.54
N THR A 76 -1.30 -5.50 12.80
CA THR A 76 -1.80 -6.11 11.56
C THR A 76 -1.89 -5.06 10.47
N VAL A 77 -1.47 -5.43 9.27
CA VAL A 77 -1.52 -4.57 8.09
C VAL A 77 -2.84 -4.79 7.36
N ALA A 78 -3.54 -3.71 7.06
CA ALA A 78 -4.76 -3.71 6.27
C ALA A 78 -4.55 -2.86 5.02
N VAL A 79 -4.81 -3.45 3.86
CA VAL A 79 -4.64 -2.78 2.56
C VAL A 79 -6.01 -2.68 1.91
N VAL A 80 -6.51 -1.46 1.79
CA VAL A 80 -7.87 -1.15 1.31
C VAL A 80 -7.84 -0.08 0.22
N PRO A 81 -8.82 -0.09 -0.71
CA PRO A 81 -8.86 0.94 -1.74
C PRO A 81 -9.08 2.33 -1.15
N VAL A 82 -8.53 3.34 -1.78
CA VAL A 82 -8.71 4.74 -1.39
C VAL A 82 -10.20 5.14 -1.43
N ALA A 83 -10.96 4.53 -2.32
CA ALA A 83 -12.41 4.76 -2.43
C ALA A 83 -13.21 4.30 -1.20
N GLY A 84 -12.64 3.41 -0.40
CA GLY A 84 -13.31 2.85 0.78
C GLY A 84 -12.63 3.23 2.09
N SER A 85 -13.26 2.83 3.17
CA SER A 85 -12.69 2.91 4.51
C SER A 85 -12.54 1.53 5.11
N LEU A 86 -11.59 1.37 6.03
CA LEU A 86 -11.36 0.10 6.71
C LEU A 86 -12.53 -0.22 7.65
N ASP A 87 -13.08 -1.41 7.50
CA ASP A 87 -14.00 -2.01 8.46
C ASP A 87 -13.20 -2.79 9.50
N LEU A 88 -13.02 -2.20 10.68
CA LEU A 88 -12.21 -2.79 11.74
C LEU A 88 -12.78 -4.13 12.23
N LYS A 89 -14.10 -4.27 12.26
CA LYS A 89 -14.74 -5.52 12.65
C LYS A 89 -14.47 -6.64 11.64
N ALA A 90 -14.58 -6.32 10.35
CA ALA A 90 -14.25 -7.25 9.28
C ALA A 90 -12.77 -7.63 9.29
N LEU A 91 -11.88 -6.68 9.56
CA LEU A 91 -10.45 -6.94 9.70
C LEU A 91 -10.17 -7.91 10.84
N ALA A 92 -10.75 -7.69 12.01
CA ALA A 92 -10.58 -8.58 13.15
C ALA A 92 -10.98 -10.01 12.80
N ALA A 93 -12.14 -10.18 12.17
CA ALA A 93 -12.61 -11.49 11.73
C ALA A 93 -11.67 -12.14 10.71
N ALA A 94 -11.21 -11.39 9.72
CA ALA A 94 -10.31 -11.90 8.69
C ALA A 94 -8.93 -12.31 9.26
N ALA A 95 -8.48 -11.60 10.29
CA ALA A 95 -7.22 -11.89 10.98
C ALA A 95 -7.34 -12.98 12.06
N GLY A 96 -8.53 -13.54 12.24
CA GLY A 96 -8.78 -14.57 13.26
C GLY A 96 -8.89 -14.06 14.69
N GLY A 97 -9.15 -12.76 14.84
CA GLY A 97 -9.28 -12.10 16.12
C GLY A 97 -10.70 -11.66 16.46
N LYS A 98 -10.86 -10.97 17.55
CA LYS A 98 -12.15 -10.50 18.06
C LYS A 98 -12.33 -8.99 17.95
N ARG A 99 -11.27 -8.23 18.20
CA ARG A 99 -11.29 -6.76 18.23
C ARG A 99 -10.14 -6.18 17.43
N ALA A 100 -10.43 -5.13 16.70
CA ALA A 100 -9.41 -4.34 16.04
C ALA A 100 -9.61 -2.85 16.34
N ALA A 101 -8.52 -2.15 16.51
CA ALA A 101 -8.48 -0.70 16.65
C ALA A 101 -7.33 -0.18 15.77
N MET A 102 -7.39 1.08 15.39
CA MET A 102 -6.26 1.68 14.68
C MET A 102 -5.02 1.67 15.57
N ALA A 103 -3.88 1.31 14.99
CA ALA A 103 -2.63 1.24 15.73
C ALA A 103 -2.10 2.64 16.06
N ASP A 104 -1.30 2.71 17.13
CA ASP A 104 -0.53 3.90 17.44
C ASP A 104 0.41 4.22 16.26
N PRO A 105 0.39 5.47 15.73
CA PRO A 105 1.23 5.83 14.59
C PRO A 105 2.73 5.60 14.82
N ALA A 106 3.23 5.87 16.01
CA ALA A 106 4.65 5.65 16.32
C ALA A 106 5.00 4.16 16.32
N ALA A 107 4.12 3.31 16.82
CA ALA A 107 4.29 1.85 16.78
C ALA A 107 4.28 1.34 15.35
N ALA A 108 3.38 1.85 14.51
CA ALA A 108 3.31 1.51 13.09
C ALA A 108 4.62 1.88 12.36
N GLU A 109 5.13 3.07 12.60
CA GLU A 109 6.40 3.51 11.98
C GLU A 109 7.58 2.66 12.42
N ARG A 110 7.68 2.33 13.69
CA ARG A 110 8.75 1.47 14.20
C ARG A 110 8.71 0.06 13.61
N ALA A 111 7.53 -0.53 13.53
CA ALA A 111 7.37 -1.89 13.04
C ALA A 111 7.60 -2.01 11.53
N THR A 112 7.15 -1.03 10.76
CA THR A 112 7.25 -1.06 9.30
C THR A 112 8.55 -0.49 8.76
N GLY A 113 9.14 0.46 9.46
CA GLY A 113 10.30 1.23 8.98
C GLY A 113 9.94 2.35 8.03
N TYR A 114 8.66 2.62 7.84
CA TYR A 114 8.15 3.69 6.98
C TYR A 114 7.49 4.78 7.78
N VAL A 115 7.43 5.99 7.22
CA VAL A 115 6.72 7.11 7.84
C VAL A 115 5.28 7.17 7.38
N ARG A 116 4.42 7.73 8.21
CA ARG A 116 3.00 7.95 7.89
C ARG A 116 2.83 8.64 6.54
N GLY A 117 1.91 8.15 5.74
CA GLY A 117 1.65 8.60 4.37
C GLY A 117 2.57 7.99 3.33
N GLY A 118 3.60 7.26 3.75
CA GLY A 118 4.52 6.53 2.89
C GLY A 118 4.70 5.08 3.31
N ILE A 119 3.78 4.53 4.11
CA ILE A 119 3.85 3.13 4.53
C ILE A 119 3.48 2.24 3.36
N SER A 120 4.40 1.36 2.98
CA SER A 120 4.17 0.30 2.00
C SER A 120 3.85 -1.02 2.69
N PRO A 121 3.00 -1.88 2.09
CA PRO A 121 2.82 -3.23 2.59
C PRO A 121 4.01 -4.14 2.26
N LEU A 122 4.93 -3.67 1.43
CA LEU A 122 6.10 -4.40 0.93
C LEU A 122 7.38 -3.94 1.63
N GLY A 123 8.31 -4.86 1.85
CA GLY A 123 9.62 -4.52 2.38
C GLY A 123 9.62 -3.97 3.80
N GLN A 124 8.63 -4.29 4.58
CA GLN A 124 8.53 -3.83 5.96
C GLN A 124 9.64 -4.41 6.82
N ARG A 125 10.05 -3.65 7.84
CA ARG A 125 11.12 -4.06 8.78
C ARG A 125 10.77 -5.35 9.51
N ARG A 126 9.51 -5.50 9.94
CA ARG A 126 8.98 -6.72 10.53
C ARG A 126 7.92 -7.31 9.60
N ARG A 127 7.92 -8.64 9.47
CA ARG A 127 6.83 -9.31 8.77
C ARG A 127 5.61 -9.33 9.68
N LEU A 128 4.57 -8.63 9.28
CA LEU A 128 3.32 -8.52 10.01
C LEU A 128 2.21 -9.30 9.29
N PRO A 129 1.23 -9.83 10.04
CA PRO A 129 0.01 -10.33 9.41
C PRO A 129 -0.61 -9.25 8.53
N THR A 130 -1.03 -9.61 7.32
CA THR A 130 -1.54 -8.67 6.32
C THR A 130 -2.87 -9.18 5.77
N VAL A 131 -3.83 -8.30 5.67
CA VAL A 131 -5.11 -8.55 4.99
C VAL A 131 -5.25 -7.55 3.84
N LEU A 132 -5.47 -8.07 2.65
CA LEU A 132 -5.73 -7.29 1.44
C LEU A 132 -7.21 -7.36 1.12
N ASP A 133 -7.85 -6.21 0.95
CA ASP A 133 -9.25 -6.19 0.54
C ASP A 133 -9.44 -6.95 -0.77
N ASP A 134 -10.42 -7.82 -0.83
CA ASP A 134 -10.61 -8.74 -1.95
C ASP A 134 -11.00 -8.04 -3.25
N SER A 135 -11.41 -6.78 -3.21
CA SER A 135 -11.62 -5.96 -4.40
C SER A 135 -10.38 -5.84 -5.28
N ALA A 136 -9.19 -6.05 -4.71
CA ALA A 136 -7.93 -6.03 -5.47
C ALA A 136 -7.95 -7.04 -6.62
N SER A 137 -8.57 -8.19 -6.44
CA SER A 137 -8.64 -9.26 -7.45
C SER A 137 -9.46 -8.90 -8.69
N ALA A 138 -10.27 -7.85 -8.63
CA ALA A 138 -11.04 -7.36 -9.77
C ALA A 138 -10.19 -6.57 -10.79
N HIS A 139 -8.96 -6.24 -10.44
CA HIS A 139 -8.08 -5.42 -11.26
C HIS A 139 -6.93 -6.23 -11.84
N THR A 140 -6.47 -5.86 -13.03
CA THR A 140 -5.25 -6.43 -13.63
C THR A 140 -4.03 -6.02 -12.83
N THR A 141 -3.99 -4.75 -12.41
CA THR A 141 -2.97 -4.21 -11.51
C THR A 141 -3.59 -3.30 -10.47
N VAL A 142 -2.92 -3.20 -9.34
CA VAL A 142 -3.25 -2.27 -8.26
C VAL A 142 -2.02 -1.44 -7.92
N CYS A 143 -2.23 -0.30 -7.30
CA CYS A 143 -1.15 0.57 -6.83
C CYS A 143 -1.13 0.63 -5.32
N VAL A 144 0.05 0.58 -4.75
CA VAL A 144 0.29 0.78 -3.31
C VAL A 144 1.49 1.70 -3.12
N SER A 145 1.62 2.30 -1.94
CA SER A 145 2.80 3.09 -1.63
C SER A 145 4.07 2.29 -1.83
N ALA A 146 5.06 2.92 -2.43
CA ALA A 146 6.39 2.36 -2.63
C ALA A 146 7.34 2.60 -1.45
N GLY A 147 6.84 3.17 -0.34
CA GLY A 147 7.62 3.37 0.87
C GLY A 147 8.03 4.81 1.14
N ARG A 148 7.49 5.75 0.41
CA ARG A 148 7.60 7.19 0.69
C ARG A 148 6.44 7.95 0.07
N ARG A 149 6.15 9.12 0.60
CA ARG A 149 5.16 10.02 0.02
C ARG A 149 5.57 10.40 -1.40
N GLY A 150 4.62 10.41 -2.32
CA GLY A 150 4.87 10.77 -3.72
C GLY A 150 5.45 9.65 -4.58
N LEU A 151 5.46 8.41 -4.08
CA LEU A 151 5.92 7.26 -4.85
C LEU A 151 5.00 6.07 -4.65
N GLU A 152 4.45 5.56 -5.75
CA GLU A 152 3.58 4.38 -5.78
C GLU A 152 4.21 3.30 -6.67
N VAL A 153 3.89 2.06 -6.39
CA VAL A 153 4.18 0.93 -7.27
C VAL A 153 2.89 0.32 -7.77
N GLU A 154 2.88 -0.03 -9.04
CA GLU A 154 1.80 -0.75 -9.71
C GLU A 154 2.26 -2.17 -9.99
N LEU A 155 1.46 -3.15 -9.56
CA LEU A 155 1.78 -4.56 -9.73
C LEU A 155 0.51 -5.40 -9.77
N ALA A 156 0.64 -6.66 -10.19
CA ALA A 156 -0.47 -7.60 -10.16
C ALA A 156 -0.90 -7.88 -8.70
N PRO A 157 -2.20 -7.90 -8.40
CA PRO A 157 -2.67 -8.16 -7.03
C PRO A 157 -2.25 -9.54 -6.51
N ALA A 158 -2.12 -10.53 -7.36
CA ALA A 158 -1.63 -11.86 -6.96
C ALA A 158 -0.18 -11.81 -6.44
N ASP A 159 0.68 -11.02 -7.09
CA ASP A 159 2.06 -10.82 -6.64
C ASP A 159 2.11 -10.06 -5.31
N LEU A 160 1.27 -9.05 -5.17
CA LEU A 160 1.15 -8.32 -3.91
C LEU A 160 0.74 -9.24 -2.76
N ALA A 161 -0.27 -10.07 -2.97
CA ALA A 161 -0.75 -11.02 -1.97
C ALA A 161 0.32 -12.04 -1.60
N GLU A 162 1.03 -12.59 -2.58
CA GLU A 162 2.09 -13.56 -2.35
C GLU A 162 3.26 -12.97 -1.57
N LEU A 163 3.74 -11.80 -1.97
CA LEU A 163 4.89 -11.16 -1.33
C LEU A 163 4.62 -10.72 0.11
N THR A 164 3.39 -10.37 0.42
CA THR A 164 2.99 -9.95 1.77
C THR A 164 2.48 -11.11 2.62
N GLY A 165 2.19 -12.26 2.01
CA GLY A 165 1.51 -13.36 2.68
C GLY A 165 0.07 -13.00 3.05
N ALA A 166 -0.55 -12.07 2.34
CA ALA A 166 -1.85 -11.53 2.69
C ALA A 166 -2.97 -12.56 2.58
N VAL A 167 -3.91 -12.46 3.50
CA VAL A 167 -5.23 -13.05 3.37
C VAL A 167 -6.11 -12.07 2.59
N LEU A 168 -6.86 -12.55 1.60
CA LEU A 168 -7.86 -11.75 0.90
C LEU A 168 -9.21 -11.91 1.59
N ALA A 169 -9.81 -10.78 1.93
CA ALA A 169 -11.11 -10.75 2.59
C ALA A 169 -11.79 -9.39 2.37
N PRO A 170 -13.13 -9.31 2.45
CA PRO A 170 -13.84 -8.05 2.32
C PRO A 170 -13.71 -7.23 3.61
N ILE A 171 -12.76 -6.33 3.65
CA ILE A 171 -12.45 -5.49 4.81
C ILE A 171 -12.67 -4.00 4.56
N ALA A 172 -13.05 -3.61 3.36
CA ALA A 172 -13.37 -2.22 3.04
C ALA A 172 -14.88 -1.97 3.03
N ARG A 173 -15.26 -0.79 3.49
CA ARG A 173 -16.61 -0.23 3.33
C ARG A 173 -16.61 0.86 2.28
N ALA A 174 -17.72 0.98 1.60
CA ALA A 174 -17.94 2.07 0.66
C ALA A 174 -17.96 3.46 1.36
#